data_c5ff19ee23e95634cfc097055561e960
#
_entry.id   c5ff19ee23e95634cfc097055561e960
#
_cell.length_a   1.000
_cell.length_b   1.000
_cell.length_c   1.000
_cell.angle_alpha   90.00
_cell.angle_beta   90.00
_cell.angle_gamma   90.00
#
_symmetry.space_group_name_H-M   'P 1'
#
loop_
_entity.id
_entity.type
_entity.pdbx_description
1 polymer ?
#
loop_
_entity_poly.entity_id
_entity_poly.type
_entity_poly.pdbx_seq_one_letter_code
_entity_poly.pdbx_strand_id
1 'polypeptide(L)'
;MNGEDQIQKAYESILGHDFEKAIEWFEKAIAAEPDNAAYHYKLSITFARSNKLFQAVEHASKALDLERDNEVYRYHLQVLHARELVDRAQKEISAKSEHGERAIFLLKEAIVLDPLAIEAYLILGEVFALRNDYSRAYQVVMDALRLEPNHELAKQQAARYQLKLKL
;
A
#
# COMPACT_ATOMS: atom_id res chain seq x y z
N MET A 1 31.58 -9.19 -11.15
CA MET A 1 30.41 -8.30 -11.41
C MET A 1 30.23 -7.52 -10.13
N ASN A 2 30.31 -6.20 -10.19
CA ASN A 2 30.15 -5.34 -9.01
C ASN A 2 28.65 -5.09 -8.73
N GLY A 3 28.34 -4.44 -7.59
CA GLY A 3 26.94 -4.16 -7.21
C GLY A 3 26.19 -3.32 -8.25
N GLU A 4 26.85 -2.34 -8.88
CA GLU A 4 26.25 -1.49 -9.91
C GLU A 4 25.82 -2.27 -11.15
N ASP A 5 26.62 -3.22 -11.63
CA ASP A 5 26.26 -4.07 -12.77
C ASP A 5 25.02 -4.92 -12.48
N GLN A 6 24.89 -5.39 -11.23
CA GLN A 6 23.75 -6.18 -10.76
C GLN A 6 22.50 -5.31 -10.66
N ILE A 7 22.61 -4.07 -10.19
CA ILE A 7 21.51 -3.10 -10.16
C ILE A 7 21.02 -2.78 -11.58
N GLN A 8 21.91 -2.59 -12.54
CA GLN A 8 21.52 -2.36 -13.92
C GLN A 8 20.72 -3.53 -14.47
N LYS A 9 21.15 -4.78 -14.24
CA LYS A 9 20.39 -5.98 -14.65
C LYS A 9 19.03 -6.10 -13.95
N ALA A 10 18.93 -5.68 -12.69
CA ALA A 10 17.65 -5.61 -12.01
C ALA A 10 16.70 -4.63 -12.70
N TYR A 11 17.17 -3.45 -13.09
CA TYR A 11 16.35 -2.50 -13.84
C TYR A 11 15.95 -3.00 -15.23
N GLU A 12 16.85 -3.65 -15.96
CA GLU A 12 16.52 -4.30 -17.24
C GLU A 12 15.41 -5.34 -17.07
N SER A 13 15.46 -6.13 -15.98
CA SER A 13 14.43 -7.10 -15.65
C SER A 13 13.08 -6.43 -15.31
N ILE A 14 13.10 -5.31 -14.57
CA ILE A 14 11.89 -4.52 -14.29
C ILE A 14 11.25 -3.97 -15.57
N LEU A 15 12.06 -3.45 -16.50
CA LEU A 15 11.58 -2.97 -17.80
C LEU A 15 10.97 -4.10 -18.64
N GLY A 16 11.49 -5.33 -18.50
CA GLY A 16 10.92 -6.54 -19.08
C GLY A 16 9.73 -7.12 -18.31
N HIS A 17 9.25 -6.47 -17.26
CA HIS A 17 8.21 -6.96 -16.35
C HIS A 17 8.55 -8.28 -15.65
N ASP A 18 9.81 -8.67 -15.57
CA ASP A 18 10.30 -9.85 -14.86
C ASP A 18 10.76 -9.45 -13.44
N PHE A 19 9.78 -9.27 -12.54
CA PHE A 19 10.06 -8.83 -11.17
C PHE A 19 10.79 -9.89 -10.34
N GLU A 20 10.57 -11.20 -10.61
CA GLU A 20 11.29 -12.26 -9.90
C GLU A 20 12.79 -12.20 -10.20
N LYS A 21 13.13 -12.04 -11.47
CA LYS A 21 14.54 -11.90 -11.88
C LYS A 21 15.16 -10.58 -11.38
N ALA A 22 14.37 -9.51 -11.30
CA ALA A 22 14.82 -8.26 -10.71
C ALA A 22 15.17 -8.44 -9.22
N ILE A 23 14.33 -9.16 -8.47
CA ILE A 23 14.58 -9.52 -7.07
C ILE A 23 15.92 -10.25 -6.93
N GLU A 24 16.15 -11.29 -7.72
CA GLU A 24 17.42 -12.06 -7.70
C GLU A 24 18.64 -11.17 -7.92
N TRP A 25 18.56 -10.19 -8.83
CA TRP A 25 19.67 -9.27 -9.09
C TRP A 25 19.89 -8.29 -7.95
N PHE A 26 18.82 -7.75 -7.35
CA PHE A 26 18.94 -6.91 -6.16
C PHE A 26 19.51 -7.67 -4.97
N GLU A 27 19.12 -8.92 -4.75
CA GLU A 27 19.68 -9.77 -3.69
C GLU A 27 21.17 -10.02 -3.88
N LYS A 28 21.63 -10.24 -5.12
CA LYS A 28 23.06 -10.36 -5.44
C LYS A 28 23.82 -9.06 -5.17
N ALA A 29 23.22 -7.90 -5.50
CA ALA A 29 23.83 -6.61 -5.20
C ALA A 29 23.96 -6.39 -3.69
N ILE A 30 22.94 -6.73 -2.91
CA ILE A 30 22.95 -6.65 -1.44
C ILE A 30 23.97 -7.63 -0.85
N ALA A 31 24.13 -8.83 -1.43
CA ALA A 31 25.16 -9.77 -0.96
C ALA A 31 26.57 -9.23 -1.15
N ALA A 32 26.80 -8.39 -2.17
CA ALA A 32 28.09 -7.72 -2.38
C ALA A 32 28.26 -6.50 -1.46
N GLU A 33 27.21 -5.76 -1.18
CA GLU A 33 27.19 -4.54 -0.37
C GLU A 33 26.02 -4.54 0.63
N PRO A 34 26.11 -5.30 1.74
CA PRO A 34 24.98 -5.52 2.66
C PRO A 34 24.50 -4.26 3.40
N ASP A 35 25.34 -3.25 3.53
CA ASP A 35 25.04 -2.00 4.21
C ASP A 35 24.67 -0.86 3.24
N ASN A 36 24.39 -1.19 1.98
CA ASN A 36 23.92 -0.22 1.01
C ASN A 36 22.40 0.00 1.14
N ALA A 37 22.00 1.05 1.86
CA ALA A 37 20.59 1.36 2.11
C ALA A 37 19.76 1.51 0.83
N ALA A 38 20.36 2.09 -0.23
CA ALA A 38 19.66 2.29 -1.49
C ALA A 38 19.29 0.96 -2.17
N TYR A 39 20.11 -0.09 -2.02
CA TYR A 39 19.79 -1.41 -2.58
C TYR A 39 18.62 -2.06 -1.85
N HIS A 40 18.60 -1.98 -0.52
CA HIS A 40 17.46 -2.43 0.28
C HIS A 40 16.18 -1.68 -0.08
N TYR A 41 16.22 -0.36 -0.21
CA TYR A 41 15.09 0.45 -0.63
C TYR A 41 14.53 0.03 -2.00
N LYS A 42 15.40 -0.16 -2.99
CA LYS A 42 15.01 -0.59 -4.35
C LYS A 42 14.40 -1.99 -4.35
N LEU A 43 14.97 -2.91 -3.59
CA LEU A 43 14.43 -4.27 -3.43
C LEU A 43 13.06 -4.24 -2.74
N SER A 44 12.89 -3.41 -1.72
CA SER A 44 11.59 -3.21 -1.06
C SER A 44 10.49 -2.76 -2.04
N ILE A 45 10.80 -1.78 -2.90
CA ILE A 45 9.85 -1.33 -3.95
C ILE A 45 9.49 -2.49 -4.89
N THR A 46 10.47 -3.31 -5.28
CA THR A 46 10.27 -4.43 -6.18
C THR A 46 9.40 -5.52 -5.54
N PHE A 47 9.64 -5.85 -4.27
CA PHE A 47 8.78 -6.75 -3.51
C PHE A 47 7.35 -6.22 -3.37
N ALA A 48 7.18 -4.92 -3.10
CA ALA A 48 5.87 -4.30 -2.99
C ALA A 48 5.07 -4.37 -4.31
N ARG A 49 5.75 -4.22 -5.46
CA ARG A 49 5.16 -4.39 -6.80
C ARG A 49 4.79 -5.84 -7.11
N SER A 50 5.52 -6.79 -6.55
CA SER A 50 5.26 -8.23 -6.69
C SER A 50 4.25 -8.76 -5.65
N ASN A 51 3.58 -7.86 -4.93
CA ASN A 51 2.65 -8.19 -3.84
C ASN A 51 3.26 -9.04 -2.71
N LYS A 52 4.58 -8.95 -2.52
CA LYS A 52 5.33 -9.61 -1.43
C LYS A 52 5.53 -8.61 -0.29
N LEU A 53 4.43 -8.21 0.35
CA LEU A 53 4.40 -7.08 1.28
C LEU A 53 5.30 -7.29 2.51
N PHE A 54 5.35 -8.49 3.05
CA PHE A 54 6.19 -8.81 4.21
C PHE A 54 7.68 -8.54 3.91
N GLN A 55 8.20 -9.06 2.79
CA GLN A 55 9.59 -8.82 2.38
C GLN A 55 9.83 -7.35 2.04
N ALA A 56 8.83 -6.67 1.47
CA ALA A 56 8.93 -5.23 1.20
C ALA A 56 9.15 -4.43 2.49
N VAL A 57 8.38 -4.71 3.55
CA VAL A 57 8.52 -4.06 4.86
C VAL A 57 9.87 -4.37 5.49
N GLU A 58 10.33 -5.62 5.44
CA GLU A 58 11.63 -6.04 5.99
C GLU A 58 12.77 -5.22 5.37
N HIS A 59 12.82 -5.14 4.04
CA HIS A 59 13.87 -4.38 3.35
C HIS A 59 13.70 -2.86 3.47
N ALA A 60 12.49 -2.33 3.55
CA ALA A 60 12.26 -0.91 3.83
C ALA A 60 12.77 -0.54 5.23
N SER A 61 12.52 -1.39 6.23
CA SER A 61 13.02 -1.20 7.60
C SER A 61 14.53 -1.23 7.63
N LYS A 62 15.16 -2.17 6.93
CA LYS A 62 16.62 -2.26 6.84
C LYS A 62 17.22 -1.01 6.19
N ALA A 63 16.63 -0.49 5.12
CA ALA A 63 17.07 0.75 4.49
C ALA A 63 17.01 1.93 5.46
N LEU A 64 15.92 2.07 6.21
CA LEU A 64 15.76 3.13 7.21
C LEU A 64 16.72 2.96 8.41
N ASP A 65 17.00 1.74 8.85
CA ASP A 65 17.96 1.47 9.92
C ASP A 65 19.38 1.88 9.54
N LEU A 66 19.74 1.72 8.27
CA LEU A 66 21.04 2.13 7.72
C LEU A 66 21.13 3.64 7.54
N GLU A 67 20.03 4.31 7.18
CA GLU A 67 19.95 5.76 6.99
C GLU A 67 18.74 6.34 7.74
N ARG A 68 18.84 6.47 9.05
CA ARG A 68 17.72 6.83 9.96
C ARG A 68 17.08 8.17 9.69
N ASP A 69 17.83 9.12 9.13
CA ASP A 69 17.35 10.47 8.83
C ASP A 69 16.83 10.62 7.40
N ASN A 70 16.76 9.54 6.64
CA ASN A 70 16.25 9.55 5.26
C ASN A 70 14.73 9.57 5.23
N GLU A 71 14.17 10.75 4.96
CA GLU A 71 12.72 10.97 4.91
C GLU A 71 12.02 10.14 3.81
N VAL A 72 12.71 9.85 2.70
CA VAL A 72 12.15 9.03 1.61
C VAL A 72 11.96 7.59 2.08
N TYR A 73 12.93 7.03 2.81
CA TYR A 73 12.83 5.67 3.33
C TYR A 73 11.78 5.57 4.43
N ARG A 74 11.71 6.58 5.30
CA ARG A 74 10.68 6.67 6.34
C ARG A 74 9.28 6.70 5.74
N TYR A 75 9.05 7.58 4.77
CA TYR A 75 7.77 7.67 4.09
C TYR A 75 7.41 6.38 3.36
N HIS A 76 8.36 5.76 2.65
CA HIS A 76 8.12 4.48 1.99
C HIS A 76 7.69 3.38 2.96
N LEU A 77 8.39 3.23 4.09
CA LEU A 77 8.01 2.26 5.13
C LEU A 77 6.61 2.56 5.69
N GLN A 78 6.29 3.83 5.91
CA GLN A 78 4.98 4.26 6.39
C GLN A 78 3.85 3.87 5.42
N VAL A 79 4.04 4.08 4.11
CA VAL A 79 3.10 3.67 3.06
C VAL A 79 2.92 2.13 3.05
N LEU A 80 4.00 1.37 3.21
CA LEU A 80 3.92 -0.10 3.31
C LEU A 80 3.12 -0.56 4.52
N HIS A 81 3.32 0.06 5.69
CA HIS A 81 2.51 -0.23 6.87
C HIS A 81 1.03 0.13 6.69
N ALA A 82 0.72 1.22 5.98
CA ALA A 82 -0.67 1.52 5.61
C ALA A 82 -1.28 0.39 4.76
N ARG A 83 -0.55 -0.14 3.79
CA ARG A 83 -0.99 -1.29 2.97
C ARG A 83 -1.21 -2.55 3.81
N GLU A 84 -0.32 -2.85 4.78
CA GLU A 84 -0.53 -3.97 5.71
C GLU A 84 -1.84 -3.84 6.50
N LEU A 85 -2.19 -2.62 6.93
CA LEU A 85 -3.44 -2.36 7.64
C LEU A 85 -4.66 -2.58 6.72
N VAL A 86 -4.58 -2.16 5.46
CA VAL A 86 -5.63 -2.41 4.46
C VAL A 86 -5.80 -3.91 4.23
N ASP A 87 -4.73 -4.67 4.01
CA ASP A 87 -4.78 -6.12 3.83
C ASP A 87 -5.40 -6.83 5.05
N ARG A 88 -5.05 -6.39 6.25
CA ARG A 88 -5.64 -6.91 7.49
C ARG A 88 -7.13 -6.59 7.59
N ALA A 89 -7.53 -5.37 7.23
CA ALA A 89 -8.94 -4.98 7.21
C ALA A 89 -9.76 -5.83 6.23
N GLN A 90 -9.24 -6.10 5.04
CA GLN A 90 -9.88 -6.97 4.05
C GLN A 90 -10.06 -8.40 4.58
N LYS A 91 -9.08 -8.94 5.30
CA LYS A 91 -9.19 -10.26 5.95
C LYS A 91 -10.28 -10.27 7.04
N GLU A 92 -10.37 -9.22 7.85
CA GLU A 92 -11.44 -9.07 8.87
C GLU A 92 -12.84 -9.02 8.23
N ILE A 93 -12.99 -8.30 7.11
CA ILE A 93 -14.24 -8.24 6.36
C ILE A 93 -14.61 -9.62 5.80
N SER A 94 -13.63 -10.33 5.21
CA SER A 94 -13.83 -11.65 4.61
C SER A 94 -14.17 -12.72 5.64
N ALA A 95 -13.64 -12.60 6.85
CA ALA A 95 -13.92 -13.52 7.97
C ALA A 95 -15.32 -13.32 8.56
N LYS A 96 -16.13 -12.37 8.04
CA LYS A 96 -17.47 -12.02 8.57
C LYS A 96 -17.45 -11.75 10.09
N SER A 97 -16.36 -11.18 10.59
CA SER A 97 -16.29 -10.77 12.00
C SER A 97 -17.40 -9.76 12.29
N GLU A 98 -18.08 -9.97 13.39
CA GLU A 98 -19.27 -9.21 13.77
C GLU A 98 -19.00 -7.70 13.67
N HIS A 99 -19.82 -7.03 12.86
CA HIS A 99 -19.98 -5.57 12.77
C HIS A 99 -18.88 -4.77 12.06
N GLY A 100 -17.78 -5.35 11.57
CA GLY A 100 -16.75 -4.61 10.81
C GLY A 100 -16.04 -3.49 11.57
N GLU A 101 -16.17 -3.40 12.89
CA GLU A 101 -15.58 -2.32 13.69
C GLU A 101 -14.06 -2.36 13.66
N ARG A 102 -13.49 -3.57 13.70
CA ARG A 102 -12.05 -3.73 13.60
C ARG A 102 -11.53 -3.34 12.23
N ALA A 103 -12.26 -3.67 11.16
CA ALA A 103 -11.90 -3.23 9.81
C ALA A 103 -11.96 -1.69 9.69
N ILE A 104 -13.00 -1.04 10.25
CA ILE A 104 -13.10 0.42 10.28
C ILE A 104 -11.91 1.04 11.01
N PHE A 105 -11.51 0.49 12.16
CA PHE A 105 -10.36 0.96 12.91
C PHE A 105 -9.08 0.86 12.08
N LEU A 106 -8.79 -0.33 11.50
CA LEU A 106 -7.59 -0.57 10.70
C LEU A 106 -7.52 0.33 9.46
N LEU A 107 -8.65 0.56 8.77
CA LEU A 107 -8.72 1.44 7.60
C LEU A 107 -8.50 2.91 7.96
N LYS A 108 -9.02 3.37 9.09
CA LYS A 108 -8.75 4.72 9.59
C LYS A 108 -7.28 4.91 9.95
N GLU A 109 -6.66 3.94 10.61
CA GLU A 109 -5.22 3.96 10.89
C GLU A 109 -4.40 3.97 9.58
N ALA A 110 -4.80 3.18 8.57
CA ALA A 110 -4.16 3.20 7.26
C ALA A 110 -4.21 4.58 6.61
N ILE A 111 -5.36 5.26 6.66
CA ILE A 111 -5.55 6.61 6.13
C ILE A 111 -4.71 7.65 6.90
N VAL A 112 -4.50 7.47 8.20
CA VAL A 112 -3.62 8.34 8.99
C VAL A 112 -2.16 8.16 8.57
N LEU A 113 -1.72 6.92 8.32
CA LEU A 113 -0.36 6.62 7.85
C LEU A 113 -0.13 7.07 6.40
N ASP A 114 -1.07 6.81 5.53
CA ASP A 114 -1.02 7.23 4.13
C ASP A 114 -2.33 7.91 3.71
N PRO A 115 -2.41 9.24 3.83
CA PRO A 115 -3.59 10.00 3.43
C PRO A 115 -3.94 9.91 1.93
N LEU A 116 -3.05 9.37 1.11
CA LEU A 116 -3.26 9.19 -0.33
C LEU A 116 -3.69 7.77 -0.70
N ALA A 117 -3.87 6.88 0.28
CA ALA A 117 -4.29 5.49 0.07
C ALA A 117 -5.77 5.41 -0.35
N ILE A 118 -6.08 5.72 -1.60
CA ILE A 118 -7.45 5.72 -2.16
C ILE A 118 -8.19 4.41 -1.84
N GLU A 119 -7.53 3.28 -1.96
CA GLU A 119 -8.11 1.97 -1.65
C GLU A 119 -8.68 1.90 -0.22
N ALA A 120 -7.98 2.47 0.77
CA ALA A 120 -8.46 2.49 2.15
C ALA A 120 -9.78 3.25 2.30
N TYR A 121 -9.94 4.39 1.60
CA TYR A 121 -11.19 5.14 1.60
C TYR A 121 -12.33 4.35 0.94
N LEU A 122 -12.06 3.70 -0.20
CA LEU A 122 -13.08 2.93 -0.93
C LEU A 122 -13.59 1.75 -0.11
N ILE A 123 -12.68 1.00 0.52
CA ILE A 123 -13.05 -0.14 1.37
C ILE A 123 -13.78 0.36 2.62
N LEU A 124 -13.32 1.46 3.25
CA LEU A 124 -14.00 2.04 4.40
C LEU A 124 -15.45 2.48 4.06
N GLY A 125 -15.65 3.06 2.87
CA GLY A 125 -16.97 3.39 2.35
C GLY A 125 -17.85 2.16 2.21
N GLU A 126 -17.32 1.06 1.69
CA GLU A 126 -18.06 -0.22 1.59
C GLU A 126 -18.41 -0.79 2.95
N VAL A 127 -17.50 -0.75 3.92
CA VAL A 127 -17.78 -1.23 5.29
C VAL A 127 -18.92 -0.43 5.94
N PHE A 128 -18.93 0.89 5.79
CA PHE A 128 -20.04 1.71 6.26
C PHE A 128 -21.35 1.38 5.55
N ALA A 129 -21.31 1.17 4.23
CA ALA A 129 -22.50 0.83 3.44
C ALA A 129 -23.07 -0.55 3.84
N LEU A 130 -22.24 -1.54 4.13
CA LEU A 130 -22.65 -2.85 4.65
C LEU A 130 -23.38 -2.73 6.00
N ARG A 131 -23.09 -1.69 6.75
CA ARG A 131 -23.76 -1.37 8.03
C ARG A 131 -24.98 -0.45 7.84
N ASN A 132 -25.41 -0.21 6.60
CA ASN A 132 -26.47 0.73 6.22
C ASN A 132 -26.18 2.19 6.62
N ASP A 133 -24.92 2.53 6.94
CA ASP A 133 -24.50 3.89 7.22
C ASP A 133 -24.05 4.60 5.93
N TYR A 134 -25.00 4.87 5.08
CA TYR A 134 -24.75 5.49 3.77
C TYR A 134 -24.25 6.93 3.89
N SER A 135 -24.53 7.61 5.01
CA SER A 135 -24.03 8.97 5.25
C SER A 135 -22.49 8.98 5.38
N ARG A 136 -21.95 8.16 6.28
CA ARG A 136 -20.49 8.03 6.42
C ARG A 136 -19.86 7.41 5.20
N ALA A 137 -20.50 6.41 4.58
CA ALA A 137 -20.02 5.81 3.33
C ALA A 137 -19.83 6.85 2.23
N TYR A 138 -20.81 7.72 2.03
CA TYR A 138 -20.75 8.80 1.04
C TYR A 138 -19.64 9.81 1.36
N GLN A 139 -19.53 10.26 2.61
CA GLN A 139 -18.48 11.21 3.02
C GLN A 139 -17.08 10.69 2.73
N VAL A 140 -16.79 9.45 3.14
CA VAL A 140 -15.46 8.84 2.95
C VAL A 140 -15.09 8.71 1.46
N VAL A 141 -16.04 8.32 0.63
CA VAL A 141 -15.81 8.21 -0.82
C VAL A 141 -15.66 9.59 -1.47
N MET A 142 -16.33 10.62 -0.97
CA MET A 142 -16.10 12.00 -1.42
C MET A 142 -14.71 12.51 -1.03
N ASP A 143 -14.13 12.06 0.10
CA ASP A 143 -12.74 12.37 0.44
C ASP A 143 -11.78 11.70 -0.57
N ALA A 144 -12.02 10.45 -0.97
CA ALA A 144 -11.28 9.82 -2.06
C ALA A 144 -11.36 10.61 -3.38
N LEU A 145 -12.56 11.11 -3.73
CA LEU A 145 -12.75 11.92 -4.94
C LEU A 145 -12.11 13.30 -4.88
N ARG A 146 -11.84 13.85 -3.69
CA ARG A 146 -11.03 15.07 -3.56
C ARG A 146 -9.57 14.81 -3.89
N LEU A 147 -9.05 13.60 -3.59
CA LEU A 147 -7.69 13.20 -3.94
C LEU A 147 -7.58 12.83 -5.42
N GLU A 148 -8.51 12.03 -5.92
CA GLU A 148 -8.57 11.59 -7.31
C GLU A 148 -9.96 11.84 -7.92
N PRO A 149 -10.22 13.04 -8.48
CA PRO A 149 -11.55 13.41 -9.00
C PRO A 149 -12.05 12.51 -10.14
N ASN A 150 -11.15 11.84 -10.83
CA ASN A 150 -11.48 10.97 -11.98
C ASN A 150 -11.47 9.47 -11.65
N HIS A 151 -11.41 9.09 -10.36
CA HIS A 151 -11.41 7.69 -9.96
C HIS A 151 -12.78 7.05 -10.19
N GLU A 152 -12.89 6.18 -11.19
CA GLU A 152 -14.18 5.63 -11.66
C GLU A 152 -14.95 4.85 -10.60
N LEU A 153 -14.27 3.97 -9.84
CA LEU A 153 -14.94 3.20 -8.78
C LEU A 153 -15.47 4.12 -7.66
N ALA A 154 -14.74 5.16 -7.28
CA ALA A 154 -15.19 6.13 -6.30
C ALA A 154 -16.45 6.87 -6.77
N LYS A 155 -16.51 7.29 -8.05
CA LYS A 155 -17.72 7.91 -8.63
C LYS A 155 -18.93 6.97 -8.58
N GLN A 156 -18.73 5.70 -8.92
CA GLN A 156 -19.78 4.68 -8.88
C GLN A 156 -20.28 4.46 -7.45
N GLN A 157 -19.37 4.33 -6.49
CA GLN A 157 -19.73 4.18 -5.08
C GLN A 157 -20.49 5.42 -4.55
N ALA A 158 -19.99 6.63 -4.84
CA ALA A 158 -20.63 7.88 -4.42
C ALA A 158 -22.07 7.98 -4.96
N ALA A 159 -22.28 7.70 -6.25
CA ALA A 159 -23.60 7.70 -6.86
C ALA A 159 -24.55 6.68 -6.20
N ARG A 160 -24.05 5.46 -5.94
CA ARG A 160 -24.81 4.40 -5.25
C ARG A 160 -25.24 4.82 -3.85
N TYR A 161 -24.33 5.39 -3.05
CA TYR A 161 -24.61 5.80 -1.69
C TYR A 161 -25.57 7.01 -1.65
N GLN A 162 -25.39 7.97 -2.57
CA GLN A 162 -26.29 9.12 -2.68
C GLN A 162 -27.73 8.71 -3.00
N LEU A 163 -27.96 7.70 -3.84
CA LEU A 163 -29.29 7.16 -4.10
C LEU A 163 -29.92 6.59 -2.83
N LYS A 164 -29.15 5.91 -2.00
CA LYS A 164 -29.63 5.34 -0.73
C LYS A 164 -29.97 6.38 0.32
N LEU A 165 -29.32 7.55 0.28
CA LEU A 165 -29.63 8.67 1.18
C LEU A 165 -30.92 9.43 0.82
N LYS A 166 -31.44 9.25 -0.39
CA LYS A 166 -32.69 9.88 -0.85
C LYS A 166 -33.94 9.03 -0.62
N LEU A 167 -33.76 7.79 -0.16
CA LEU A 167 -34.84 6.84 0.16
C LEU A 167 -35.15 6.86 1.65
#